data_a8233b5c9c9596e739ff6af1234f62f4
#
_entry.id   a8233b5c9c9596e739ff6af1234f62f4
#
_cell.length_a   1.000
_cell.length_b   1.000
_cell.length_c   1.000
_cell.angle_alpha   90.00
_cell.angle_beta   90.00
_cell.angle_gamma   90.00
#
_symmetry.space_group_name_H-M   'P 1'
#
loop_
_entity.id
_entity.type
_entity.pdbx_description
1 polymer ?
#
loop_
_entity_poly.entity_id
_entity_poly.type
_entity_poly.pdbx_seq_one_letter_code
_entity_poly.pdbx_strand_id
1 'polypeptide(L)'
;MKLGKILKIALSMVKANKLRSWLTIIGVIIGIASVMAIVTTGEYFEKEVTKTLEGFGGDTITIVASTPFHVFEEEFVIEDSGDLEENSEYSGESSETSVKSSRAAEGAPSPIEFESIEEAELTKIDVFALRSIPAIEYVNVNVEEGAQLQFGSENTYVWVKGVDPGVWPDISKKELEQGRMLKAGDRNVVVLSSELAKETFEREIRLNQMILLNGRSYRVVGILAKSGGLLGGLSGLFGSGIYMPYQEVYPLSSNEDLTERERDVYNSIEVKLYKGADYDFTLQEIENKLMLSRRVSEDTKDFYVNSNKEAIESTRKLINGLTAFLAFIAGISLLVGSTGIANTMFTAVLEKTKEIGIMKAIGAKNRDIMLIFLFNSAMISLVGGIIGIILGTIAVQAILFFISIKMNAPFEFTLSLKATFVATFVSIIVGLIAGLVPAKNASELKPVDALRYE
;
A
#
# COMPACT_ATOMS: atom_id res chain seq x y z
N MET A 1 45.32 -17.71 21.35
CA MET A 1 45.72 -16.25 21.40
C MET A 1 44.71 -15.44 22.20
N LYS A 2 45.09 -14.31 22.81
CA LYS A 2 44.09 -13.43 23.47
C LYS A 2 43.26 -12.71 22.40
N LEU A 3 41.92 -12.60 22.60
CA LEU A 3 40.96 -12.05 21.65
C LEU A 3 41.38 -10.65 21.13
N GLY A 4 41.93 -9.79 22.01
CA GLY A 4 42.39 -8.46 21.63
C GLY A 4 43.56 -8.42 20.64
N LYS A 5 44.43 -9.45 20.63
CA LYS A 5 45.49 -9.58 19.62
C LYS A 5 44.94 -9.99 18.29
N ILE A 6 43.93 -10.90 18.27
CA ILE A 6 43.21 -11.33 17.07
C ILE A 6 42.54 -10.09 16.39
N LEU A 7 41.84 -9.30 17.18
CA LEU A 7 41.16 -8.09 16.69
C LEU A 7 42.15 -7.05 16.08
N LYS A 8 43.30 -6.84 16.72
CA LYS A 8 44.32 -5.91 16.26
C LYS A 8 44.95 -6.35 14.93
N ILE A 9 45.18 -7.66 14.76
CA ILE A 9 45.70 -8.20 13.50
C ILE A 9 44.66 -8.08 12.39
N ALA A 10 43.39 -8.41 12.66
CA ALA A 10 42.30 -8.27 11.70
C ALA A 10 42.13 -6.82 11.23
N LEU A 11 42.21 -5.84 12.16
CA LEU A 11 42.11 -4.41 11.82
C LEU A 11 43.28 -3.94 10.94
N SER A 12 44.49 -4.47 11.15
CA SER A 12 45.67 -4.13 10.34
C SER A 12 45.56 -4.65 8.89
N MET A 13 44.91 -5.82 8.72
CA MET A 13 44.69 -6.42 7.40
C MET A 13 43.74 -5.60 6.54
N VAL A 14 42.65 -5.04 7.14
CA VAL A 14 41.71 -4.16 6.41
C VAL A 14 42.39 -2.90 5.90
N LYS A 15 43.40 -2.37 6.62
CA LYS A 15 44.13 -1.15 6.22
C LYS A 15 45.17 -1.38 5.12
N ALA A 16 45.64 -2.61 4.91
CA ALA A 16 46.79 -2.89 4.03
C ALA A 16 46.45 -2.80 2.52
N ASN A 17 45.25 -3.21 2.08
CA ASN A 17 44.86 -3.30 0.67
C ASN A 17 43.62 -2.46 0.33
N LYS A 18 43.79 -1.13 0.22
CA LYS A 18 42.68 -0.16 0.11
C LYS A 18 41.80 -0.34 -1.14
N LEU A 19 42.36 -0.45 -2.33
CA LEU A 19 41.57 -0.47 -3.59
C LEU A 19 40.70 -1.73 -3.73
N ARG A 20 41.25 -2.91 -3.44
CA ARG A 20 40.53 -4.16 -3.55
C ARG A 20 39.41 -4.27 -2.47
N SER A 21 39.74 -3.88 -1.24
CA SER A 21 38.75 -3.86 -0.16
C SER A 21 37.60 -2.89 -0.46
N TRP A 22 37.88 -1.75 -1.10
CA TRP A 22 36.84 -0.80 -1.48
C TRP A 22 35.84 -1.37 -2.50
N LEU A 23 36.35 -2.06 -3.55
CA LEU A 23 35.44 -2.66 -4.56
C LEU A 23 34.53 -3.74 -3.97
N THR A 24 35.08 -4.52 -3.05
CA THR A 24 34.32 -5.54 -2.30
C THR A 24 33.28 -4.91 -1.36
N ILE A 25 33.66 -3.84 -0.66
CA ILE A 25 32.80 -3.13 0.27
C ILE A 25 31.61 -2.50 -0.47
N ILE A 26 31.79 -2.02 -1.71
CA ILE A 26 30.69 -1.45 -2.53
C ILE A 26 29.57 -2.48 -2.75
N GLY A 27 29.91 -3.73 -3.08
CA GLY A 27 28.90 -4.79 -3.25
C GLY A 27 28.09 -5.05 -1.97
N VAL A 28 28.75 -5.04 -0.81
CA VAL A 28 28.09 -5.18 0.48
C VAL A 28 27.24 -3.95 0.82
N ILE A 29 27.76 -2.75 0.53
CA ILE A 29 27.04 -1.47 0.75
C ILE A 29 25.72 -1.49 -0.02
N ILE A 30 25.75 -1.83 -1.32
CA ILE A 30 24.55 -1.87 -2.15
C ILE A 30 23.55 -2.89 -1.60
N GLY A 31 24.03 -4.10 -1.26
CA GLY A 31 23.17 -5.15 -0.71
C GLY A 31 22.50 -4.74 0.61
N ILE A 32 23.29 -4.18 1.55
CA ILE A 32 22.77 -3.74 2.86
C ILE A 32 21.90 -2.49 2.74
N ALA A 33 22.26 -1.55 1.86
CA ALA A 33 21.43 -0.38 1.58
C ALA A 33 20.07 -0.78 1.00
N SER A 34 20.04 -1.79 0.12
CA SER A 34 18.80 -2.35 -0.42
C SER A 34 17.93 -3.00 0.67
N VAL A 35 18.54 -3.81 1.55
CA VAL A 35 17.82 -4.41 2.70
C VAL A 35 17.24 -3.32 3.60
N MET A 36 18.05 -2.29 3.93
CA MET A 36 17.60 -1.17 4.75
C MET A 36 16.44 -0.43 4.10
N ALA A 37 16.55 -0.14 2.79
CA ALA A 37 15.51 0.54 2.04
C ALA A 37 14.21 -0.26 2.00
N ILE A 38 14.27 -1.55 1.71
CA ILE A 38 13.10 -2.43 1.59
C ILE A 38 12.36 -2.54 2.92
N VAL A 39 13.08 -2.82 4.01
CA VAL A 39 12.45 -3.00 5.33
C VAL A 39 11.86 -1.69 5.82
N THR A 40 12.60 -0.56 5.69
CA THR A 40 12.10 0.74 6.13
C THR A 40 10.88 1.20 5.33
N THR A 41 10.91 1.00 4.00
CA THR A 41 9.78 1.35 3.12
C THR A 41 8.58 0.46 3.40
N GLY A 42 8.78 -0.84 3.62
CA GLY A 42 7.71 -1.77 3.99
C GLY A 42 7.01 -1.37 5.29
N GLU A 43 7.77 -1.06 6.34
CA GLU A 43 7.23 -0.58 7.62
C GLU A 43 6.51 0.78 7.49
N TYR A 44 7.05 1.67 6.67
CA TYR A 44 6.41 2.96 6.40
C TYR A 44 5.05 2.77 5.73
N PHE A 45 4.98 1.97 4.66
CA PHE A 45 3.73 1.69 3.98
C PHE A 45 2.72 0.96 4.87
N GLU A 46 3.16 -0.05 5.64
CA GLU A 46 2.28 -0.75 6.58
C GLU A 46 1.66 0.21 7.59
N LYS A 47 2.49 1.09 8.18
CA LYS A 47 2.03 2.10 9.15
C LYS A 47 1.07 3.09 8.49
N GLU A 48 1.39 3.56 7.29
CA GLU A 48 0.61 4.58 6.58
C GLU A 48 -0.75 4.03 6.13
N VAL A 49 -0.77 2.81 5.57
CA VAL A 49 -2.02 2.13 5.19
C VAL A 49 -2.88 1.88 6.43
N THR A 50 -2.28 1.36 7.52
CA THR A 50 -3.02 1.11 8.76
C THR A 50 -3.61 2.42 9.31
N LYS A 51 -2.83 3.50 9.36
CA LYS A 51 -3.29 4.82 9.82
C LYS A 51 -4.43 5.37 8.95
N THR A 52 -4.33 5.24 7.65
CA THR A 52 -5.35 5.70 6.71
C THR A 52 -6.64 4.89 6.86
N LEU A 53 -6.55 3.57 6.92
CA LEU A 53 -7.70 2.69 7.06
C LEU A 53 -8.33 2.77 8.47
N GLU A 54 -7.55 2.97 9.52
CA GLU A 54 -8.06 3.31 10.86
C GLU A 54 -8.76 4.67 10.87
N GLY A 55 -8.33 5.61 10.03
CA GLY A 55 -9.01 6.89 9.81
C GLY A 55 -10.40 6.73 9.17
N PHE A 56 -10.61 5.67 8.40
CA PHE A 56 -11.94 5.28 7.89
C PHE A 56 -12.79 4.48 8.91
N GLY A 57 -12.30 4.29 10.13
CA GLY A 57 -12.96 3.55 11.20
C GLY A 57 -12.61 2.07 11.17
N GLY A 58 -11.56 1.65 11.89
CA GLY A 58 -11.16 0.24 12.01
C GLY A 58 -12.23 -0.68 12.61
N ASP A 59 -13.22 -0.08 13.32
CA ASP A 59 -14.36 -0.76 13.91
C ASP A 59 -15.65 -0.58 13.07
N THR A 60 -15.51 -0.17 11.80
CA THR A 60 -16.63 0.09 10.90
C THR A 60 -16.76 -1.02 9.86
N ILE A 61 -18.00 -1.45 9.65
CA ILE A 61 -18.40 -2.40 8.60
C ILE A 61 -19.24 -1.62 7.60
N THR A 62 -18.95 -1.76 6.31
CA THR A 62 -19.70 -1.11 5.23
C THR A 62 -20.48 -2.15 4.46
N ILE A 63 -21.80 -1.94 4.38
CA ILE A 63 -22.72 -2.75 3.58
C ILE A 63 -23.00 -1.99 2.28
N VAL A 64 -22.87 -2.65 1.14
CA VAL A 64 -23.20 -2.11 -0.19
C VAL A 64 -24.14 -3.07 -0.90
N ALA A 65 -25.11 -2.50 -1.61
CA ALA A 65 -25.94 -3.30 -2.51
C ALA A 65 -25.10 -3.76 -3.70
N SER A 66 -25.35 -4.96 -4.15
CA SER A 66 -24.72 -5.52 -5.35
C SER A 66 -25.77 -6.19 -6.18
N THR A 67 -25.82 -5.86 -7.46
CA THR A 67 -26.42 -6.75 -8.42
C THR A 67 -25.57 -8.02 -8.48
N PRO A 68 -26.16 -9.22 -8.43
CA PRO A 68 -25.42 -10.44 -8.64
C PRO A 68 -24.76 -10.37 -10.03
N PHE A 69 -23.49 -10.04 -10.05
CA PHE A 69 -22.66 -10.21 -11.23
C PHE A 69 -22.54 -11.71 -11.42
N HIS A 70 -23.35 -12.29 -12.29
CA HIS A 70 -22.97 -13.55 -12.91
C HIS A 70 -21.66 -13.27 -13.63
N VAL A 71 -20.56 -13.65 -13.01
CA VAL A 71 -19.29 -13.81 -13.70
C VAL A 71 -19.60 -14.83 -14.78
N PHE A 72 -19.79 -14.38 -16.01
CA PHE A 72 -19.58 -15.25 -17.15
C PHE A 72 -18.11 -15.67 -17.02
N GLU A 73 -17.87 -16.85 -16.50
CA GLU A 73 -16.68 -17.61 -16.82
C GLU A 73 -16.75 -17.85 -18.33
N GLU A 74 -16.38 -16.84 -19.12
CA GLU A 74 -15.92 -17.09 -20.48
C GLU A 74 -14.62 -17.87 -20.29
N GLU A 75 -14.75 -19.18 -20.38
CA GLU A 75 -13.67 -20.09 -20.66
C GLU A 75 -13.00 -19.56 -21.93
N PHE A 76 -11.90 -18.81 -21.75
CA PHE A 76 -11.07 -18.35 -22.84
C PHE A 76 -10.41 -19.60 -23.42
N VAL A 77 -11.13 -20.29 -24.30
CA VAL A 77 -10.56 -21.31 -25.14
C VAL A 77 -9.62 -20.61 -26.10
N ILE A 78 -8.35 -20.65 -25.78
CA ILE A 78 -7.29 -20.30 -26.71
C ILE A 78 -7.29 -21.41 -27.76
N GLU A 79 -8.06 -21.23 -28.85
CA GLU A 79 -7.84 -21.98 -30.06
C GLU A 79 -6.47 -21.58 -30.61
N ASP A 80 -5.52 -22.50 -30.43
CA ASP A 80 -4.22 -22.49 -31.08
C ASP A 80 -4.41 -22.67 -32.58
N SER A 81 -4.58 -21.57 -33.31
CA SER A 81 -4.49 -21.55 -34.77
C SER A 81 -3.13 -21.08 -35.18
N GLY A 82 -2.18 -22.04 -35.24
CA GLY A 82 -1.01 -21.88 -36.06
C GLY A 82 -1.45 -21.63 -37.51
N ASP A 83 -0.96 -20.55 -38.05
CA ASP A 83 -0.31 -20.39 -39.34
C ASP A 83 -0.22 -18.91 -39.67
N LEU A 84 1.01 -18.42 -39.57
CA LEU A 84 1.42 -17.09 -40.04
C LEU A 84 1.73 -17.24 -41.53
N GLU A 85 1.03 -16.53 -42.40
CA GLU A 85 1.60 -16.06 -43.66
C GLU A 85 1.60 -14.54 -43.70
N GLU A 86 2.83 -14.04 -43.87
CA GLU A 86 3.21 -12.68 -44.18
C GLU A 86 2.57 -12.22 -45.51
N ASN A 87 1.93 -11.04 -45.51
CA ASN A 87 2.18 -10.12 -46.64
C ASN A 87 1.79 -8.68 -46.28
N SER A 88 2.75 -7.82 -46.56
CA SER A 88 2.74 -6.37 -46.49
C SER A 88 1.91 -5.72 -47.60
N GLU A 89 1.42 -4.55 -47.35
CA GLU A 89 1.50 -3.27 -48.07
C GLU A 89 0.23 -2.40 -47.95
N TYR A 90 0.41 -1.30 -47.35
CA TYR A 90 0.20 0.11 -47.69
C TYR A 90 -1.13 0.59 -48.32
N SER A 91 -1.59 1.63 -47.76
CA SER A 91 -2.19 2.88 -48.24
C SER A 91 -3.61 3.19 -47.75
N GLY A 92 -3.72 4.40 -47.23
CA GLY A 92 -4.92 5.02 -46.71
C GLY A 92 -5.91 5.39 -47.83
N GLU A 93 -7.14 5.58 -47.39
CA GLU A 93 -7.99 6.69 -47.84
C GLU A 93 -9.33 6.64 -47.11
N SER A 94 -9.75 7.81 -46.69
CA SER A 94 -11.05 8.11 -46.12
C SER A 94 -12.18 7.88 -47.13
N SER A 95 -13.25 7.20 -46.75
CA SER A 95 -14.54 7.41 -47.43
C SER A 95 -15.72 7.03 -46.50
N GLU A 96 -16.55 8.02 -46.26
CA GLU A 96 -17.94 7.89 -45.80
C GLU A 96 -18.71 6.91 -46.70
N THR A 97 -19.36 5.96 -46.07
CA THR A 97 -20.37 5.18 -46.82
C THR A 97 -21.61 4.94 -45.97
N SER A 98 -22.64 5.69 -46.32
CA SER A 98 -24.02 5.47 -45.94
C SER A 98 -24.46 4.08 -46.35
N VAL A 99 -24.88 3.24 -45.41
CA VAL A 99 -25.51 1.94 -45.72
C VAL A 99 -27.03 2.06 -45.67
N LYS A 100 -27.62 1.95 -46.85
CA LYS A 100 -29.06 1.77 -47.02
C LYS A 100 -29.48 0.39 -46.50
N SER A 101 -30.55 0.42 -45.70
CA SER A 101 -31.40 -0.71 -45.34
C SER A 101 -31.89 -1.45 -46.58
N SER A 102 -31.77 -2.78 -46.62
CA SER A 102 -32.82 -3.69 -47.08
C SER A 102 -32.31 -5.15 -47.06
N ARG A 103 -32.87 -5.98 -46.21
CA ARG A 103 -33.56 -7.23 -46.50
C ARG A 103 -33.82 -8.02 -45.23
N ALA A 104 -35.09 -8.20 -44.95
CA ALA A 104 -35.58 -9.07 -43.90
C ALA A 104 -35.10 -10.52 -44.19
N ALA A 105 -34.42 -11.13 -43.22
CA ALA A 105 -34.26 -12.56 -43.09
C ALA A 105 -35.22 -13.05 -42.02
N GLU A 106 -36.25 -13.76 -42.44
CA GLU A 106 -37.11 -14.54 -41.55
C GLU A 106 -36.27 -15.62 -40.86
N GLY A 107 -36.27 -15.61 -39.53
CA GLY A 107 -35.64 -16.62 -38.71
C GLY A 107 -34.71 -16.10 -37.59
N ALA A 108 -34.73 -14.83 -37.26
CA ALA A 108 -34.06 -14.36 -36.04
C ALA A 108 -34.85 -14.80 -34.80
N PRO A 109 -34.22 -15.42 -33.78
CA PRO A 109 -34.87 -15.63 -32.49
C PRO A 109 -35.33 -14.27 -31.96
N SER A 110 -36.53 -14.22 -31.38
CA SER A 110 -37.08 -13.05 -30.71
C SER A 110 -36.03 -12.42 -29.80
N PRO A 111 -35.97 -11.08 -29.72
CA PRO A 111 -35.10 -10.42 -28.74
C PRO A 111 -35.36 -11.07 -27.39
N ILE A 112 -34.32 -11.58 -26.75
CA ILE A 112 -34.37 -11.95 -25.33
C ILE A 112 -34.84 -10.68 -24.64
N GLU A 113 -36.08 -10.69 -24.14
CA GLU A 113 -36.50 -9.67 -23.17
C GLU A 113 -35.52 -9.81 -22.02
N PHE A 114 -34.57 -8.87 -21.93
CA PHE A 114 -33.85 -8.66 -20.71
C PHE A 114 -34.89 -8.18 -19.70
N GLU A 115 -35.42 -9.14 -18.91
CA GLU A 115 -36.09 -8.77 -17.66
C GLU A 115 -35.20 -7.73 -17.01
N SER A 116 -35.74 -6.54 -16.75
CA SER A 116 -35.05 -5.49 -16.02
C SER A 116 -34.59 -6.11 -14.71
N ILE A 117 -33.29 -6.39 -14.61
CA ILE A 117 -32.69 -6.83 -13.35
C ILE A 117 -32.97 -5.68 -12.39
N GLU A 118 -33.89 -5.87 -11.44
CA GLU A 118 -34.11 -4.88 -10.38
C GLU A 118 -32.76 -4.70 -9.68
N GLU A 119 -32.20 -3.51 -9.80
CA GLU A 119 -30.97 -3.17 -9.10
C GLU A 119 -31.22 -3.36 -7.61
N ALA A 120 -30.33 -4.10 -6.95
CA ALA A 120 -30.44 -4.31 -5.52
C ALA A 120 -30.27 -2.96 -4.80
N GLU A 121 -31.27 -2.62 -3.97
CA GLU A 121 -31.30 -1.36 -3.24
C GLU A 121 -31.23 -1.60 -1.74
N LEU A 122 -30.39 -0.84 -1.04
CA LEU A 122 -30.42 -0.79 0.41
C LEU A 122 -31.48 0.20 0.89
N THR A 123 -32.31 -0.22 1.83
CA THR A 123 -33.50 0.53 2.25
C THR A 123 -33.56 0.77 3.74
N LYS A 124 -34.56 1.53 4.20
CA LYS A 124 -34.84 1.72 5.63
C LYS A 124 -35.06 0.40 6.38
N ILE A 125 -35.56 -0.64 5.70
CA ILE A 125 -35.79 -1.95 6.32
C ILE A 125 -34.46 -2.56 6.76
N ASP A 126 -33.43 -2.44 5.93
CA ASP A 126 -32.08 -2.92 6.22
C ASP A 126 -31.47 -2.14 7.41
N VAL A 127 -31.66 -0.83 7.45
CA VAL A 127 -31.24 0.02 8.59
C VAL A 127 -31.92 -0.43 9.90
N PHE A 128 -33.23 -0.73 9.88
CA PHE A 128 -33.93 -1.24 11.06
C PHE A 128 -33.42 -2.62 11.47
N ALA A 129 -33.15 -3.51 10.51
CA ALA A 129 -32.59 -4.82 10.79
C ALA A 129 -31.23 -4.70 11.50
N LEU A 130 -30.35 -3.83 11.00
CA LEU A 130 -29.02 -3.58 11.57
C LEU A 130 -29.11 -2.95 12.98
N ARG A 131 -29.97 -1.96 13.18
CA ARG A 131 -30.17 -1.33 14.51
C ARG A 131 -30.69 -2.30 15.57
N SER A 132 -31.23 -3.46 15.16
CA SER A 132 -31.69 -4.49 16.09
C SER A 132 -30.57 -5.35 16.69
N ILE A 133 -29.34 -5.23 16.16
CA ILE A 133 -28.17 -6.01 16.60
C ILE A 133 -27.51 -5.30 17.79
N PRO A 134 -27.42 -5.95 18.99
CA PRO A 134 -26.92 -5.29 20.19
C PRO A 134 -25.45 -4.87 20.14
N ALA A 135 -24.65 -5.49 19.29
CA ALA A 135 -23.24 -5.18 19.12
C ALA A 135 -22.98 -3.88 18.34
N ILE A 136 -24.01 -3.32 17.68
CA ILE A 136 -23.92 -2.12 16.86
C ILE A 136 -24.17 -0.87 17.71
N GLU A 137 -23.22 0.05 17.68
CA GLU A 137 -23.29 1.34 18.38
C GLU A 137 -23.99 2.40 17.52
N TYR A 138 -23.58 2.50 16.23
CA TYR A 138 -24.12 3.48 15.30
C TYR A 138 -24.36 2.86 13.92
N VAL A 139 -25.41 3.35 13.25
CA VAL A 139 -25.73 3.01 11.85
C VAL A 139 -25.86 4.32 11.08
N ASN A 140 -24.94 4.55 10.15
CA ASN A 140 -24.94 5.69 9.24
C ASN A 140 -25.36 5.23 7.83
N VAL A 141 -26.16 6.03 7.16
CA VAL A 141 -26.55 5.81 5.78
C VAL A 141 -25.79 6.76 4.87
N ASN A 142 -25.37 6.27 3.72
CA ASN A 142 -24.68 7.06 2.72
C ASN A 142 -25.46 7.06 1.41
N VAL A 143 -25.61 8.26 0.84
CA VAL A 143 -26.15 8.48 -0.51
C VAL A 143 -25.08 9.23 -1.28
N GLU A 144 -24.67 8.73 -2.43
CA GLU A 144 -23.61 9.34 -3.24
C GLU A 144 -24.18 9.76 -4.59
N GLU A 145 -23.94 11.01 -4.96
CA GLU A 145 -24.41 11.58 -6.22
C GLU A 145 -23.34 12.51 -6.81
N GLY A 146 -23.26 12.52 -8.13
CA GLY A 146 -22.41 13.46 -8.85
C GLY A 146 -23.11 14.80 -9.06
N ALA A 147 -22.46 15.89 -8.73
CA ALA A 147 -23.04 17.21 -8.90
C ALA A 147 -22.08 18.22 -9.53
N GLN A 148 -22.61 19.17 -10.26
CA GLN A 148 -21.85 20.31 -10.73
C GLN A 148 -21.75 21.35 -9.61
N LEU A 149 -20.54 21.53 -9.09
CA LEU A 149 -20.22 22.57 -8.11
C LEU A 149 -19.86 23.86 -8.83
N GLN A 150 -20.54 24.94 -8.49
CA GLN A 150 -20.22 26.29 -8.97
C GLN A 150 -19.85 27.19 -7.80
N PHE A 151 -18.72 27.86 -7.93
CA PHE A 151 -18.26 28.88 -7.00
C PHE A 151 -17.70 30.09 -7.74
N GLY A 152 -18.37 31.23 -7.59
CA GLY A 152 -18.08 32.41 -8.39
C GLY A 152 -18.39 32.19 -9.86
N SER A 153 -17.37 32.37 -10.71
CA SER A 153 -17.45 32.15 -12.17
C SER A 153 -16.97 30.77 -12.61
N GLU A 154 -16.44 29.99 -11.69
CA GLU A 154 -15.86 28.68 -11.97
C GLU A 154 -16.84 27.57 -11.62
N ASN A 155 -16.76 26.48 -12.38
CA ASN A 155 -17.53 25.26 -12.13
C ASN A 155 -16.64 24.02 -12.28
N THR A 156 -16.94 22.98 -11.50
CA THR A 156 -16.29 21.67 -11.56
C THR A 156 -17.30 20.58 -11.23
N TYR A 157 -17.01 19.35 -11.63
CA TYR A 157 -17.82 18.19 -11.27
C TYR A 157 -17.24 17.55 -10.01
N VAL A 158 -18.12 17.26 -9.05
CA VAL A 158 -17.71 16.70 -7.75
C VAL A 158 -18.65 15.57 -7.31
N TRP A 159 -18.11 14.64 -6.55
CA TRP A 159 -18.93 13.68 -5.84
C TRP A 159 -19.38 14.24 -4.50
N VAL A 160 -20.68 14.13 -4.24
CA VAL A 160 -21.34 14.57 -3.01
C VAL A 160 -21.73 13.33 -2.23
N LYS A 161 -21.34 13.26 -0.96
CA LYS A 161 -21.71 12.18 -0.03
C LYS A 161 -22.72 12.70 0.99
N GLY A 162 -23.94 12.22 0.89
CA GLY A 162 -24.98 12.41 1.90
C GLY A 162 -24.77 11.43 3.05
N VAL A 163 -24.82 11.95 4.27
CA VAL A 163 -24.61 11.20 5.52
C VAL A 163 -25.70 11.50 6.53
N ASP A 164 -25.88 10.63 7.53
CA ASP A 164 -26.77 10.96 8.65
C ASP A 164 -26.07 12.00 9.56
N PRO A 165 -26.53 13.25 9.59
CA PRO A 165 -25.86 14.31 10.34
C PRO A 165 -25.85 14.09 11.85
N GLY A 166 -26.72 13.21 12.36
CA GLY A 166 -26.79 12.88 13.79
C GLY A 166 -25.79 11.83 14.22
N VAL A 167 -25.28 11.04 13.29
CA VAL A 167 -24.43 9.87 13.54
C VAL A 167 -23.03 10.01 12.93
N TRP A 168 -22.94 10.65 11.77
CA TRP A 168 -21.69 10.78 11.04
C TRP A 168 -20.52 11.37 11.83
N PRO A 169 -20.69 12.39 12.70
CA PRO A 169 -19.58 12.90 13.52
C PRO A 169 -18.97 11.86 14.47
N ASP A 170 -19.76 10.89 14.93
CA ASP A 170 -19.32 9.84 15.85
C ASP A 170 -18.68 8.65 15.14
N ILE A 171 -19.08 8.38 13.90
CA ILE A 171 -18.50 7.34 13.05
C ILE A 171 -17.23 7.85 12.35
N SER A 172 -17.29 9.07 11.80
CA SER A 172 -16.18 9.67 11.08
C SER A 172 -15.09 10.14 12.03
N LYS A 173 -13.89 9.58 11.88
CA LYS A 173 -12.69 10.05 12.59
C LYS A 173 -12.03 11.26 11.92
N LYS A 174 -12.73 11.92 10.98
CA LYS A 174 -12.20 13.09 10.25
C LYS A 174 -12.12 14.29 11.18
N GLU A 175 -10.97 14.91 11.20
CA GLU A 175 -10.74 16.13 11.97
C GLU A 175 -11.20 17.36 11.18
N LEU A 176 -11.67 18.37 11.89
CA LEU A 176 -12.00 19.67 11.32
C LEU A 176 -10.79 20.58 11.35
N GLU A 177 -10.54 21.27 10.24
CA GLU A 177 -9.60 22.38 10.24
C GLU A 177 -10.30 23.67 10.68
N GLN A 178 -11.52 23.88 10.18
CA GLN A 178 -12.31 25.09 10.48
C GLN A 178 -13.79 24.75 10.56
N GLY A 179 -14.51 25.48 11.41
CA GLY A 179 -15.95 25.38 11.48
C GLY A 179 -16.48 24.26 12.40
N ARG A 180 -17.52 23.58 11.94
CA ARG A 180 -18.16 22.49 12.70
C ARG A 180 -18.57 21.32 11.77
N MET A 181 -18.74 20.15 12.34
CA MET A 181 -19.38 19.00 11.70
C MET A 181 -20.89 19.24 11.51
N LEU A 182 -21.49 18.41 10.67
CA LEU A 182 -22.94 18.34 10.50
C LEU A 182 -23.62 17.99 11.82
N LYS A 183 -24.84 18.50 12.03
CA LYS A 183 -25.65 18.22 13.21
C LYS A 183 -27.05 17.79 12.78
N ALA A 184 -27.69 16.99 13.62
CA ALA A 184 -29.09 16.61 13.42
C ALA A 184 -29.98 17.86 13.23
N GLY A 185 -30.78 17.84 12.16
CA GLY A 185 -31.65 18.96 11.78
C GLY A 185 -31.00 20.02 10.87
N ASP A 186 -29.73 19.90 10.53
CA ASP A 186 -29.09 20.77 9.55
C ASP A 186 -29.77 20.61 8.17
N ARG A 187 -29.96 21.77 7.47
CA ARG A 187 -30.50 21.85 6.11
C ARG A 187 -29.71 22.86 5.30
N ASN A 188 -29.56 22.61 4.00
CA ASN A 188 -28.85 23.48 3.06
C ASN A 188 -27.44 23.86 3.54
N VAL A 189 -26.74 22.93 4.18
CA VAL A 189 -25.38 23.11 4.67
C VAL A 189 -24.48 21.97 4.23
N VAL A 190 -23.20 22.30 4.05
CA VAL A 190 -22.18 21.35 3.62
C VAL A 190 -20.91 21.46 4.44
N VAL A 191 -20.18 20.35 4.52
CA VAL A 191 -18.82 20.28 4.99
C VAL A 191 -17.94 19.88 3.82
N LEU A 192 -16.86 20.61 3.58
CA LEU A 192 -15.96 20.41 2.45
C LEU A 192 -14.68 19.70 2.88
N SER A 193 -14.07 18.94 1.97
CA SER A 193 -12.69 18.51 2.15
C SER A 193 -11.72 19.70 2.01
N SER A 194 -10.53 19.61 2.62
CA SER A 194 -9.51 20.66 2.52
C SER A 194 -9.05 20.88 1.08
N GLU A 195 -8.92 19.79 0.31
CA GLU A 195 -8.50 19.81 -1.08
C GLU A 195 -9.50 20.59 -1.93
N LEU A 196 -10.80 20.28 -1.78
CA LEU A 196 -11.86 20.98 -2.54
C LEU A 196 -11.93 22.45 -2.15
N ALA A 197 -11.78 22.79 -0.87
CA ALA A 197 -11.89 24.15 -0.39
C ALA A 197 -10.72 25.04 -0.82
N LYS A 198 -9.50 24.48 -0.97
CA LYS A 198 -8.27 25.28 -1.13
C LYS A 198 -7.53 25.08 -2.46
N GLU A 199 -7.69 23.91 -3.10
CA GLU A 199 -6.84 23.51 -4.22
C GLU A 199 -7.60 23.42 -5.56
N THR A 200 -8.94 23.43 -5.53
CA THR A 200 -9.76 23.21 -6.73
C THR A 200 -10.07 24.51 -7.49
N PHE A 201 -10.21 25.61 -6.79
CA PHE A 201 -10.59 26.92 -7.36
C PHE A 201 -9.46 27.92 -7.20
N GLU A 202 -9.39 28.92 -8.09
CA GLU A 202 -8.41 30.01 -7.95
C GLU A 202 -8.57 30.78 -6.63
N ARG A 203 -9.80 30.84 -6.12
CA ARG A 203 -10.12 31.47 -4.84
C ARG A 203 -10.59 30.43 -3.84
N GLU A 204 -9.92 30.37 -2.67
CA GLU A 204 -10.31 29.48 -1.58
C GLU A 204 -11.77 29.68 -1.13
N ILE A 205 -12.47 28.57 -0.94
CA ILE A 205 -13.80 28.57 -0.34
C ILE A 205 -13.63 28.65 1.19
N ARG A 206 -14.28 29.64 1.80
CA ARG A 206 -14.20 29.91 3.24
C ARG A 206 -15.50 29.54 3.97
N LEU A 207 -15.41 29.44 5.31
CA LEU A 207 -16.60 29.25 6.13
C LEU A 207 -17.68 30.31 5.88
N ASN A 208 -18.94 29.88 5.98
CA ASN A 208 -20.14 30.67 5.77
C ASN A 208 -20.33 31.21 4.35
N GLN A 209 -19.50 30.84 3.38
CA GLN A 209 -19.73 31.12 1.98
C GLN A 209 -20.81 30.23 1.40
N MET A 210 -21.45 30.70 0.36
CA MET A 210 -22.45 29.95 -0.39
C MET A 210 -21.80 29.35 -1.63
N ILE A 211 -22.10 28.09 -1.88
CA ILE A 211 -21.76 27.35 -3.10
C ILE A 211 -23.04 26.87 -3.77
N LEU A 212 -22.99 26.64 -5.06
CA LEU A 212 -24.13 26.10 -5.81
C LEU A 212 -23.80 24.65 -6.22
N LEU A 213 -24.72 23.74 -5.95
CA LEU A 213 -24.67 22.35 -6.40
C LEU A 213 -25.89 22.10 -7.27
N ASN A 214 -25.70 21.81 -8.55
CA ASN A 214 -26.76 21.68 -9.54
C ASN A 214 -27.77 22.85 -9.46
N GLY A 215 -27.27 24.11 -9.30
CA GLY A 215 -28.09 25.32 -9.20
C GLY A 215 -28.73 25.58 -7.82
N ARG A 216 -28.60 24.69 -6.86
CA ARG A 216 -29.10 24.87 -5.49
C ARG A 216 -28.02 25.42 -4.57
N SER A 217 -28.42 26.35 -3.69
CA SER A 217 -27.48 27.08 -2.82
C SER A 217 -27.28 26.38 -1.47
N TYR A 218 -26.03 26.12 -1.11
CA TYR A 218 -25.63 25.51 0.16
C TYR A 218 -24.58 26.35 0.88
N ARG A 219 -24.67 26.40 2.21
CA ARG A 219 -23.72 27.15 3.03
C ARG A 219 -22.64 26.22 3.59
N VAL A 220 -21.39 26.63 3.45
CA VAL A 220 -20.24 25.91 4.02
C VAL A 220 -20.16 26.15 5.52
N VAL A 221 -20.34 25.10 6.32
CA VAL A 221 -20.31 25.16 7.79
C VAL A 221 -19.07 24.54 8.40
N GLY A 222 -18.32 23.75 7.64
CA GLY A 222 -17.08 23.15 8.07
C GLY A 222 -16.14 22.87 6.90
N ILE A 223 -14.85 22.88 7.18
CA ILE A 223 -13.78 22.43 6.30
C ILE A 223 -12.98 21.38 7.07
N LEU A 224 -12.87 20.19 6.50
CA LEU A 224 -12.11 19.08 7.09
C LEU A 224 -10.62 19.37 7.00
N ALA A 225 -9.87 18.89 7.97
CA ALA A 225 -8.43 18.91 7.90
C ALA A 225 -7.95 18.01 6.74
N LYS A 226 -6.83 18.40 6.13
CA LYS A 226 -6.19 17.59 5.10
C LYS A 226 -5.85 16.22 5.68
N SER A 227 -6.27 15.18 5.01
CA SER A 227 -5.92 13.82 5.40
C SER A 227 -4.40 13.68 5.34
N GLY A 228 -3.76 13.45 6.49
CA GLY A 228 -2.29 13.36 6.56
C GLY A 228 -1.78 12.09 5.92
N GLY A 229 -0.50 12.13 5.50
CA GLY A 229 0.23 10.98 4.98
C GLY A 229 0.22 10.83 3.46
N LEU A 230 0.98 9.84 2.98
CA LEU A 230 1.16 9.55 1.55
C LEU A 230 -0.16 9.20 0.86
N LEU A 231 -1.00 8.39 1.52
CA LEU A 231 -2.31 7.98 1.00
C LEU A 231 -3.38 9.06 1.18
N GLY A 232 -3.17 10.02 2.09
CA GLY A 232 -4.04 11.18 2.24
C GLY A 232 -4.10 12.05 0.98
N GLY A 233 -2.99 12.17 0.26
CA GLY A 233 -2.96 12.84 -1.06
C GLY A 233 -3.76 12.10 -2.15
N LEU A 234 -3.95 10.79 -2.02
CA LEU A 234 -4.80 9.98 -2.91
C LEU A 234 -6.29 10.05 -2.52
N SER A 235 -6.61 10.43 -1.29
CA SER A 235 -8.01 10.55 -0.84
C SER A 235 -8.79 11.62 -1.64
N GLY A 236 -8.11 12.62 -2.16
CA GLY A 236 -8.68 13.60 -3.08
C GLY A 236 -9.08 13.02 -4.45
N LEU A 237 -8.48 11.88 -4.86
CA LEU A 237 -8.80 11.19 -6.12
C LEU A 237 -9.96 10.19 -5.94
N PHE A 238 -10.17 9.68 -4.72
CA PHE A 238 -11.16 8.63 -4.43
C PHE A 238 -12.20 9.03 -3.38
N GLY A 239 -12.08 10.21 -2.78
CA GLY A 239 -12.97 10.69 -1.72
C GLY A 239 -14.01 11.69 -2.22
N SER A 240 -15.22 11.63 -1.63
CA SER A 240 -16.23 12.68 -1.81
C SER A 240 -15.68 14.00 -1.29
N GLY A 241 -15.68 15.03 -2.12
CA GLY A 241 -15.22 16.36 -1.73
C GLY A 241 -16.21 17.11 -0.83
N ILE A 242 -17.48 16.71 -0.85
CA ILE A 242 -18.59 17.38 -0.15
C ILE A 242 -19.37 16.38 0.68
N TYR A 243 -19.64 16.75 1.93
CA TYR A 243 -20.49 16.02 2.86
C TYR A 243 -21.71 16.87 3.22
N MET A 244 -22.91 16.29 3.16
CA MET A 244 -24.16 16.96 3.48
C MET A 244 -25.17 15.99 4.09
N PRO A 245 -26.30 16.47 4.66
CA PRO A 245 -27.38 15.58 5.09
C PRO A 245 -27.90 14.74 3.91
N TYR A 246 -28.06 13.43 4.10
CA TYR A 246 -28.41 12.51 2.99
C TYR A 246 -29.72 12.89 2.29
N GLN A 247 -30.68 13.46 3.03
CA GLN A 247 -31.95 13.91 2.45
C GLN A 247 -31.78 15.05 1.43
N GLU A 248 -30.70 15.81 1.51
CA GLU A 248 -30.42 16.94 0.63
C GLU A 248 -29.69 16.49 -0.66
N VAL A 249 -29.26 15.22 -0.73
CA VAL A 249 -28.57 14.68 -1.93
C VAL A 249 -29.58 14.27 -3.00
N TYR A 250 -30.69 13.64 -2.64
CA TYR A 250 -31.69 13.21 -3.62
C TYR A 250 -32.16 14.31 -4.59
N PRO A 251 -32.38 15.57 -4.14
CA PRO A 251 -32.73 16.65 -5.04
C PRO A 251 -31.61 17.09 -6.00
N LEU A 252 -30.38 16.56 -5.86
CA LEU A 252 -29.26 16.83 -6.76
C LEU A 252 -29.26 15.88 -7.96
N SER A 253 -29.93 14.74 -7.86
CA SER A 253 -30.10 13.82 -8.98
C SER A 253 -30.82 14.46 -10.14
N SER A 254 -30.45 14.10 -11.36
CA SER A 254 -31.01 14.64 -12.58
C SER A 254 -32.48 14.20 -12.83
N ASN A 255 -32.97 13.24 -12.06
CA ASN A 255 -34.36 12.77 -12.11
C ASN A 255 -35.26 13.71 -11.28
N GLU A 256 -35.94 14.64 -11.92
CA GLU A 256 -36.84 15.59 -11.26
C GLU A 256 -38.06 14.94 -10.59
N ASP A 257 -38.40 13.72 -10.94
CA ASP A 257 -39.59 12.99 -10.47
C ASP A 257 -39.26 11.80 -9.53
N LEU A 258 -38.30 11.95 -8.62
CA LEU A 258 -38.02 10.92 -7.63
C LEU A 258 -39.25 10.64 -6.78
N THR A 259 -39.73 9.38 -6.83
CA THR A 259 -40.82 8.90 -6.00
C THR A 259 -40.39 8.85 -4.53
N GLU A 260 -41.36 8.86 -3.59
CA GLU A 260 -41.02 8.71 -2.14
C GLU A 260 -40.23 7.43 -1.85
N ARG A 261 -40.37 6.40 -2.68
CA ARG A 261 -39.67 5.10 -2.55
C ARG A 261 -38.17 5.26 -2.89
N GLU A 262 -37.83 6.04 -3.91
CA GLU A 262 -36.44 6.31 -4.35
C GLU A 262 -35.67 7.20 -3.35
N ARG A 263 -36.39 7.97 -2.50
CA ARG A 263 -35.78 8.76 -1.42
C ARG A 263 -35.37 7.96 -0.20
N ASP A 264 -35.66 6.66 -0.17
CA ASP A 264 -35.33 5.73 0.93
C ASP A 264 -34.31 4.69 0.51
N VAL A 265 -33.64 4.91 -0.63
CA VAL A 265 -32.59 4.06 -1.18
C VAL A 265 -31.22 4.63 -0.81
N TYR A 266 -30.33 3.77 -0.34
CA TYR A 266 -29.00 4.12 0.10
C TYR A 266 -27.94 3.39 -0.76
N ASN A 267 -26.86 4.08 -1.11
CA ASN A 267 -25.73 3.47 -1.83
C ASN A 267 -24.93 2.55 -0.90
N SER A 268 -24.78 2.95 0.37
CA SER A 268 -24.14 2.11 1.38
C SER A 268 -24.65 2.43 2.79
N ILE A 269 -24.49 1.46 3.69
CA ILE A 269 -24.75 1.61 5.11
C ILE A 269 -23.46 1.33 5.86
N GLU A 270 -23.01 2.27 6.68
CA GLU A 270 -21.85 2.12 7.54
C GLU A 270 -22.29 1.82 8.97
N VAL A 271 -21.73 0.77 9.55
CA VAL A 271 -22.07 0.31 10.91
C VAL A 271 -20.81 0.39 11.77
N LYS A 272 -20.92 1.01 12.94
CA LYS A 272 -19.85 1.04 13.95
C LYS A 272 -20.21 0.15 15.12
N LEU A 273 -19.27 -0.68 15.52
CA LEU A 273 -19.44 -1.61 16.63
C LEU A 273 -19.03 -0.99 17.96
N TYR A 274 -19.65 -1.47 19.06
CA TYR A 274 -19.18 -1.15 20.40
C TYR A 274 -17.75 -1.63 20.62
N LYS A 275 -16.96 -0.87 21.40
CA LYS A 275 -15.60 -1.26 21.75
C LYS A 275 -15.61 -2.60 22.49
N GLY A 276 -14.88 -3.59 21.96
CA GLY A 276 -14.78 -4.93 22.54
C GLY A 276 -15.84 -5.91 22.06
N ALA A 277 -16.72 -5.53 21.14
CA ALA A 277 -17.57 -6.49 20.45
C ALA A 277 -16.74 -7.51 19.67
N ASP A 278 -17.19 -8.76 19.63
CA ASP A 278 -16.58 -9.77 18.78
C ASP A 278 -16.91 -9.46 17.32
N TYR A 279 -15.87 -9.04 16.60
CA TYR A 279 -16.00 -8.53 15.25
C TYR A 279 -16.50 -9.61 14.27
N ASP A 280 -15.88 -10.79 14.31
CA ASP A 280 -16.15 -11.86 13.35
C ASP A 280 -17.56 -12.46 13.60
N PHE A 281 -17.95 -12.57 14.86
CA PHE A 281 -19.31 -12.98 15.26
C PHE A 281 -20.36 -11.95 14.82
N THR A 282 -20.08 -10.66 15.04
CA THR A 282 -21.02 -9.58 14.65
C THR A 282 -21.17 -9.47 13.15
N LEU A 283 -20.10 -9.70 12.37
CA LEU A 283 -20.15 -9.70 10.92
C LEU A 283 -21.10 -10.79 10.41
N GLN A 284 -20.99 -12.01 10.94
CA GLN A 284 -21.93 -13.10 10.62
C GLN A 284 -23.36 -12.78 11.04
N GLU A 285 -23.56 -12.13 12.20
CA GLU A 285 -24.89 -11.72 12.67
C GLU A 285 -25.51 -10.67 11.73
N ILE A 286 -24.72 -9.69 11.25
CA ILE A 286 -25.13 -8.71 10.25
C ILE A 286 -25.57 -9.41 8.96
N GLU A 287 -24.76 -10.31 8.41
CA GLU A 287 -25.09 -11.06 7.20
C GLU A 287 -26.36 -11.85 7.33
N ASN A 288 -26.48 -12.67 8.38
CA ASN A 288 -27.67 -13.46 8.65
C ASN A 288 -28.93 -12.61 8.81
N LYS A 289 -28.81 -11.46 9.50
CA LYS A 289 -29.93 -10.56 9.73
C LYS A 289 -30.41 -9.89 8.46
N LEU A 290 -29.47 -9.47 7.60
CA LEU A 290 -29.78 -8.89 6.28
C LEU A 290 -30.36 -9.92 5.34
N MET A 291 -29.82 -11.14 5.26
CA MET A 291 -30.41 -12.23 4.47
C MET A 291 -31.87 -12.51 4.87
N LEU A 292 -32.13 -12.55 6.17
CA LEU A 292 -33.50 -12.73 6.67
C LEU A 292 -34.41 -11.54 6.34
N SER A 293 -33.93 -10.32 6.49
CA SER A 293 -34.68 -9.09 6.20
C SER A 293 -35.05 -8.99 4.73
N ARG A 294 -34.10 -9.33 3.86
CA ARG A 294 -34.22 -9.24 2.40
C ARG A 294 -34.79 -10.49 1.77
N ARG A 295 -34.95 -11.57 2.55
CA ARG A 295 -35.45 -12.90 2.10
C ARG A 295 -34.58 -13.53 1.01
N VAL A 296 -33.27 -13.31 1.09
CA VAL A 296 -32.26 -13.90 0.18
C VAL A 296 -31.50 -15.02 0.89
N SER A 297 -30.92 -15.92 0.10
CA SER A 297 -30.02 -16.99 0.56
C SER A 297 -28.57 -16.64 0.18
N GLU A 298 -27.62 -17.49 0.56
CA GLU A 298 -26.22 -17.32 0.16
C GLU A 298 -26.04 -17.23 -1.37
N ASP A 299 -26.80 -18.04 -2.13
CA ASP A 299 -26.72 -18.09 -3.58
C ASP A 299 -27.42 -16.92 -4.29
N THR A 300 -28.34 -16.23 -3.59
CA THR A 300 -29.12 -15.10 -4.12
C THR A 300 -28.83 -13.80 -3.40
N LYS A 301 -27.70 -13.75 -2.69
CA LYS A 301 -27.26 -12.59 -1.89
C LYS A 301 -27.03 -11.39 -2.82
N ASP A 302 -27.72 -10.31 -2.56
CA ASP A 302 -27.76 -9.08 -3.34
C ASP A 302 -27.07 -7.92 -2.61
N PHE A 303 -26.22 -8.21 -1.63
CA PHE A 303 -25.44 -7.25 -0.87
C PHE A 303 -24.08 -7.83 -0.50
N TYR A 304 -23.11 -6.94 -0.31
CA TYR A 304 -21.79 -7.28 0.23
C TYR A 304 -21.57 -6.58 1.56
N VAL A 305 -21.00 -7.32 2.50
CA VAL A 305 -20.57 -6.78 3.79
C VAL A 305 -19.05 -6.64 3.75
N ASN A 306 -18.58 -5.42 3.56
CA ASN A 306 -17.17 -5.12 3.47
C ASN A 306 -16.63 -4.71 4.84
N SER A 307 -15.63 -5.43 5.27
CA SER A 307 -14.93 -5.18 6.52
C SER A 307 -13.66 -4.37 6.25
N ASN A 308 -13.54 -3.22 6.91
CA ASN A 308 -12.27 -2.48 6.88
C ASN A 308 -11.11 -3.30 7.44
N LYS A 309 -11.39 -4.21 8.40
CA LYS A 309 -10.41 -5.16 8.94
C LYS A 309 -9.87 -6.10 7.85
N GLU A 310 -10.76 -6.68 7.03
CA GLU A 310 -10.35 -7.55 5.92
C GLU A 310 -9.58 -6.79 4.84
N ALA A 311 -9.99 -5.58 4.53
CA ALA A 311 -9.26 -4.71 3.60
C ALA A 311 -7.85 -4.39 4.13
N ILE A 312 -7.71 -4.10 5.44
CA ILE A 312 -6.43 -3.90 6.12
C ILE A 312 -5.57 -5.18 6.03
N GLU A 313 -6.13 -6.33 6.36
CA GLU A 313 -5.41 -7.60 6.33
C GLU A 313 -4.98 -8.00 4.91
N SER A 314 -5.85 -7.82 3.93
CA SER A 314 -5.54 -8.09 2.52
C SER A 314 -4.43 -7.17 2.00
N THR A 315 -4.52 -5.88 2.30
CA THR A 315 -3.47 -4.92 1.96
C THR A 315 -2.14 -5.24 2.66
N ARG A 316 -2.20 -5.63 3.94
CA ARG A 316 -1.01 -6.09 4.68
C ARG A 316 -0.39 -7.35 4.07
N LYS A 317 -1.20 -8.32 3.63
CA LYS A 317 -0.70 -9.51 2.91
C LYS A 317 0.01 -9.14 1.61
N LEU A 318 -0.55 -8.19 0.83
CA LEU A 318 0.08 -7.69 -0.39
C LEU A 318 1.41 -6.98 -0.11
N ILE A 319 1.46 -6.09 0.88
CA ILE A 319 2.69 -5.38 1.28
C ILE A 319 3.76 -6.39 1.74
N ASN A 320 3.37 -7.37 2.55
CA ASN A 320 4.28 -8.41 3.01
C ASN A 320 4.80 -9.29 1.86
N GLY A 321 3.94 -9.64 0.89
CA GLY A 321 4.33 -10.36 -0.32
C GLY A 321 5.33 -9.59 -1.17
N LEU A 322 5.07 -8.30 -1.42
CA LEU A 322 5.99 -7.42 -2.13
C LEU A 322 7.32 -7.23 -1.39
N THR A 323 7.27 -7.05 -0.07
CA THR A 323 8.47 -6.92 0.77
C THR A 323 9.30 -8.20 0.74
N ALA A 324 8.68 -9.39 0.79
CA ALA A 324 9.36 -10.66 0.67
C ALA A 324 10.02 -10.84 -0.71
N PHE A 325 9.32 -10.46 -1.78
CA PHE A 325 9.87 -10.50 -3.14
C PHE A 325 11.08 -9.58 -3.29
N LEU A 326 10.98 -8.34 -2.83
CA LEU A 326 12.10 -7.39 -2.85
C LEU A 326 13.26 -7.84 -1.96
N ALA A 327 12.97 -8.44 -0.79
CA ALA A 327 13.98 -9.02 0.09
C ALA A 327 14.73 -10.18 -0.58
N PHE A 328 14.06 -10.98 -1.41
CA PHE A 328 14.70 -12.01 -2.23
C PHE A 328 15.70 -11.40 -3.23
N ILE A 329 15.33 -10.32 -3.91
CA ILE A 329 16.24 -9.59 -4.83
C ILE A 329 17.45 -9.03 -4.07
N ALA A 330 17.22 -8.43 -2.88
CA ALA A 330 18.31 -7.95 -2.03
C ALA A 330 19.21 -9.09 -1.57
N GLY A 331 18.66 -10.29 -1.31
CA GLY A 331 19.41 -11.51 -1.01
C GLY A 331 20.37 -11.89 -2.13
N ILE A 332 19.92 -11.83 -3.38
CA ILE A 332 20.78 -12.07 -4.56
C ILE A 332 21.92 -11.03 -4.60
N SER A 333 21.63 -9.77 -4.38
CA SER A 333 22.64 -8.69 -4.34
C SER A 333 23.67 -8.95 -3.23
N LEU A 334 23.24 -9.43 -2.07
CA LEU A 334 24.12 -9.80 -0.97
C LEU A 334 24.98 -11.03 -1.30
N LEU A 335 24.47 -12.01 -2.05
CA LEU A 335 25.26 -13.14 -2.55
C LEU A 335 26.38 -12.66 -3.46
N VAL A 336 26.11 -11.73 -4.38
CA VAL A 336 27.16 -11.12 -5.23
C VAL A 336 28.18 -10.37 -4.38
N GLY A 337 27.76 -9.58 -3.40
CA GLY A 337 28.65 -8.92 -2.44
C GLY A 337 29.50 -9.92 -1.64
N SER A 338 28.93 -11.05 -1.24
CA SER A 338 29.62 -12.10 -0.47
C SER A 338 30.73 -12.78 -1.28
N THR A 339 30.53 -13.00 -2.58
CA THR A 339 31.59 -13.55 -3.46
C THR A 339 32.77 -12.61 -3.56
N GLY A 340 32.51 -11.29 -3.56
CA GLY A 340 33.57 -10.27 -3.50
C GLY A 340 34.39 -10.36 -2.21
N ILE A 341 33.72 -10.51 -1.05
CA ILE A 341 34.41 -10.73 0.25
C ILE A 341 35.26 -12.01 0.19
N ALA A 342 34.68 -13.12 -0.25
CA ALA A 342 35.40 -14.39 -0.36
C ALA A 342 36.65 -14.26 -1.24
N ASN A 343 36.55 -13.65 -2.41
CA ASN A 343 37.67 -13.44 -3.32
C ASN A 343 38.78 -12.57 -2.67
N THR A 344 38.39 -11.48 -2.01
CA THR A 344 39.35 -10.62 -1.27
C THR A 344 40.02 -11.39 -0.13
N MET A 345 39.30 -12.25 0.57
CA MET A 345 39.81 -13.08 1.64
C MET A 345 40.76 -14.16 1.12
N PHE A 346 40.46 -14.83 -0.01
CA PHE A 346 41.40 -15.78 -0.64
C PHE A 346 42.74 -15.12 -0.98
N THR A 347 42.68 -13.93 -1.56
CA THR A 347 43.92 -13.18 -1.88
C THR A 347 44.67 -12.77 -0.60
N ALA A 348 43.94 -12.31 0.43
CA ALA A 348 44.56 -11.99 1.73
C ALA A 348 45.25 -13.20 2.38
N VAL A 349 44.67 -14.38 2.24
CA VAL A 349 45.29 -15.65 2.70
C VAL A 349 46.59 -15.92 1.95
N LEU A 350 46.60 -15.76 0.61
CA LEU A 350 47.79 -15.97 -0.20
C LEU A 350 48.90 -14.97 0.15
N GLU A 351 48.57 -13.68 0.25
CA GLU A 351 49.53 -12.63 0.63
C GLU A 351 50.11 -12.83 2.04
N LYS A 352 49.37 -13.45 2.96
CA LYS A 352 49.75 -13.69 4.35
C LYS A 352 50.22 -15.12 4.64
N THR A 353 50.41 -15.94 3.61
CA THR A 353 50.81 -17.35 3.75
C THR A 353 52.05 -17.53 4.64
N LYS A 354 53.10 -16.73 4.40
CA LYS A 354 54.33 -16.78 5.18
C LYS A 354 54.12 -16.39 6.66
N GLU A 355 53.29 -15.38 6.93
CA GLU A 355 52.94 -14.96 8.30
C GLU A 355 52.14 -16.06 9.02
N ILE A 356 51.20 -16.75 8.32
CA ILE A 356 50.44 -17.88 8.83
C ILE A 356 51.36 -19.02 9.17
N GLY A 357 52.33 -19.34 8.30
CA GLY A 357 53.36 -20.36 8.52
C GLY A 357 54.15 -20.08 9.79
N ILE A 358 54.65 -18.87 9.99
CA ILE A 358 55.35 -18.44 11.19
C ILE A 358 54.48 -18.59 12.45
N MET A 359 53.23 -18.08 12.39
CA MET A 359 52.32 -18.22 13.54
C MET A 359 52.07 -19.65 13.93
N LYS A 360 51.91 -20.55 12.97
CA LYS A 360 51.75 -22.00 13.24
C LYS A 360 53.02 -22.66 13.75
N ALA A 361 54.20 -22.27 13.24
CA ALA A 361 55.49 -22.78 13.71
C ALA A 361 55.75 -22.45 15.18
N ILE A 362 55.27 -21.28 15.67
CA ILE A 362 55.35 -20.87 17.08
C ILE A 362 54.16 -21.35 17.93
N GLY A 363 53.28 -22.23 17.38
CA GLY A 363 52.26 -22.97 18.15
C GLY A 363 50.85 -22.41 18.06
N ALA A 364 50.49 -21.56 17.08
CA ALA A 364 49.11 -21.14 16.86
C ALA A 364 48.26 -22.33 16.37
N LYS A 365 47.09 -22.52 16.98
CA LYS A 365 46.15 -23.59 16.61
C LYS A 365 45.36 -23.20 15.34
N ASN A 366 44.90 -24.18 14.57
CA ASN A 366 44.07 -23.97 13.39
C ASN A 366 42.87 -23.08 13.69
N ARG A 367 42.24 -23.28 14.86
CA ARG A 367 41.11 -22.43 15.32
C ARG A 367 41.49 -20.96 15.48
N ASP A 368 42.72 -20.64 15.96
CA ASP A 368 43.17 -19.26 16.10
C ASP A 368 43.31 -18.58 14.75
N ILE A 369 43.91 -19.29 13.77
CA ILE A 369 44.04 -18.77 12.39
C ILE A 369 42.67 -18.58 11.76
N MET A 370 41.77 -19.56 11.85
CA MET A 370 40.40 -19.46 11.33
C MET A 370 39.66 -18.26 11.89
N LEU A 371 39.76 -18.03 13.22
CA LEU A 371 39.11 -16.89 13.87
C LEU A 371 39.68 -15.54 13.40
N ILE A 372 40.97 -15.43 13.14
CA ILE A 372 41.59 -14.18 12.63
C ILE A 372 40.92 -13.80 11.29
N PHE A 373 40.78 -14.75 10.36
CA PHE A 373 40.22 -14.49 9.05
C PHE A 373 38.71 -14.32 9.10
N LEU A 374 37.97 -15.03 9.97
CA LEU A 374 36.54 -14.82 10.18
C LEU A 374 36.26 -13.42 10.76
N PHE A 375 37.04 -12.98 11.73
CA PHE A 375 36.91 -11.63 12.26
C PHE A 375 37.24 -10.57 11.22
N ASN A 376 38.22 -10.82 10.35
CA ASN A 376 38.57 -9.92 9.27
C ASN A 376 37.40 -9.76 8.26
N SER A 377 36.79 -10.87 7.82
CA SER A 377 35.63 -10.82 6.93
C SER A 377 34.40 -10.17 7.58
N ALA A 378 34.14 -10.48 8.85
CA ALA A 378 33.06 -9.85 9.60
C ALA A 378 33.26 -8.33 9.77
N MET A 379 34.51 -7.87 9.96
CA MET A 379 34.82 -6.45 10.03
C MET A 379 34.64 -5.73 8.69
N ILE A 380 35.07 -6.33 7.58
CA ILE A 380 34.84 -5.79 6.21
C ILE A 380 33.35 -5.62 5.96
N SER A 381 32.57 -6.66 6.28
CA SER A 381 31.13 -6.63 6.11
C SER A 381 30.44 -5.64 7.05
N LEU A 382 30.89 -5.53 8.30
CA LEU A 382 30.34 -4.57 9.26
C LEU A 382 30.58 -3.12 8.80
N VAL A 383 31.77 -2.80 8.31
CA VAL A 383 32.08 -1.47 7.76
C VAL A 383 31.18 -1.18 6.54
N GLY A 384 31.08 -2.14 5.62
CA GLY A 384 30.14 -2.04 4.49
C GLY A 384 28.68 -1.90 4.95
N GLY A 385 28.31 -2.64 5.99
CA GLY A 385 26.99 -2.59 6.60
C GLY A 385 26.64 -1.21 7.19
N ILE A 386 27.54 -0.63 7.98
CA ILE A 386 27.33 0.70 8.56
C ILE A 386 27.16 1.75 7.46
N ILE A 387 28.04 1.74 6.45
CA ILE A 387 27.93 2.66 5.32
C ILE A 387 26.63 2.39 4.54
N GLY A 388 26.28 1.13 4.31
CA GLY A 388 25.05 0.73 3.65
C GLY A 388 23.79 1.19 4.37
N ILE A 389 23.75 1.07 5.72
CA ILE A 389 22.65 1.57 6.54
C ILE A 389 22.51 3.10 6.39
N ILE A 390 23.63 3.84 6.47
CA ILE A 390 23.60 5.30 6.33
C ILE A 390 23.08 5.69 4.93
N LEU A 391 23.65 5.11 3.87
CA LEU A 391 23.25 5.41 2.50
C LEU A 391 21.83 4.95 2.21
N GLY A 392 21.41 3.78 2.71
CA GLY A 392 20.06 3.27 2.57
C GLY A 392 19.04 4.17 3.26
N THR A 393 19.34 4.64 4.48
CA THR A 393 18.49 5.60 5.19
C THR A 393 18.38 6.92 4.42
N ILE A 394 19.49 7.47 3.94
CA ILE A 394 19.48 8.71 3.16
C ILE A 394 18.66 8.53 1.87
N ALA A 395 18.83 7.40 1.16
CA ALA A 395 18.09 7.12 -0.06
C ALA A 395 16.57 7.05 0.19
N VAL A 396 16.14 6.34 1.25
CA VAL A 396 14.72 6.27 1.62
C VAL A 396 14.17 7.65 1.96
N GLN A 397 14.88 8.42 2.79
CA GLN A 397 14.44 9.77 3.17
C GLN A 397 14.35 10.69 1.93
N ALA A 398 15.29 10.59 1.00
CA ALA A 398 15.26 11.37 -0.24
C ALA A 398 14.04 11.00 -1.11
N ILE A 399 13.72 9.71 -1.23
CA ILE A 399 12.55 9.23 -1.97
C ILE A 399 11.27 9.73 -1.30
N LEU A 400 11.12 9.55 0.01
CA LEU A 400 9.94 10.00 0.76
C LEU A 400 9.78 11.53 0.70
N PHE A 401 10.86 12.27 0.77
CA PHE A 401 10.85 13.73 0.62
C PHE A 401 10.38 14.17 -0.77
N PHE A 402 10.86 13.50 -1.83
CA PHE A 402 10.44 13.79 -3.19
C PHE A 402 8.95 13.46 -3.41
N ILE A 403 8.47 12.34 -2.88
CA ILE A 403 7.05 11.95 -2.93
C ILE A 403 6.20 12.96 -2.14
N SER A 404 6.65 13.37 -0.95
CA SER A 404 5.99 14.38 -0.11
C SER A 404 5.76 15.70 -0.86
N ILE A 405 6.78 16.19 -1.58
CA ILE A 405 6.64 17.40 -2.42
C ILE A 405 5.62 17.18 -3.55
N LYS A 406 5.69 16.05 -4.26
CA LYS A 406 4.78 15.76 -5.37
C LYS A 406 3.32 15.62 -4.93
N MET A 407 3.08 15.06 -3.76
CA MET A 407 1.75 14.79 -3.22
C MET A 407 1.27 15.87 -2.25
N ASN A 408 2.01 16.96 -2.10
CA ASN A 408 1.73 18.04 -1.16
C ASN A 408 1.40 17.52 0.26
N ALA A 409 2.07 16.44 0.67
CA ALA A 409 1.90 15.76 1.95
C ALA A 409 2.98 16.20 2.95
N PRO A 410 2.70 16.21 4.27
CA PRO A 410 3.71 16.53 5.27
C PRO A 410 4.83 15.49 5.25
N PHE A 411 6.09 15.94 5.23
CA PHE A 411 7.25 15.06 5.32
C PHE A 411 7.45 14.59 6.76
N GLU A 412 7.36 13.28 6.99
CA GLU A 412 7.71 12.67 8.27
C GLU A 412 9.07 11.96 8.17
N PHE A 413 10.01 12.35 9.02
CA PHE A 413 11.29 11.66 9.12
C PHE A 413 11.09 10.29 9.78
N THR A 414 11.34 9.21 9.05
CA THR A 414 11.18 7.84 9.54
C THR A 414 12.53 7.15 9.70
N LEU A 415 12.88 6.78 10.93
CA LEU A 415 14.02 5.94 11.24
C LEU A 415 13.53 4.61 11.81
N SER A 416 13.68 3.53 11.04
CA SER A 416 13.35 2.19 11.51
C SER A 416 14.51 1.59 12.30
N LEU A 417 14.34 1.48 13.62
CA LEU A 417 15.28 0.74 14.48
C LEU A 417 15.33 -0.73 14.13
N LYS A 418 14.17 -1.33 13.80
CA LYS A 418 14.07 -2.74 13.39
C LYS A 418 14.86 -2.99 12.11
N ALA A 419 14.70 -2.14 11.07
CA ALA A 419 15.48 -2.23 9.84
C ALA A 419 16.99 -2.12 10.12
N THR A 420 17.41 -1.21 11.00
CA THR A 420 18.80 -1.02 11.41
C THR A 420 19.37 -2.28 12.08
N PHE A 421 18.62 -2.90 12.98
CA PHE A 421 19.05 -4.16 13.64
C PHE A 421 19.12 -5.30 12.63
N VAL A 422 18.11 -5.47 11.78
CA VAL A 422 18.08 -6.50 10.74
C VAL A 422 19.27 -6.33 9.78
N ALA A 423 19.49 -5.13 9.26
CA ALA A 423 20.58 -4.83 8.35
C ALA A 423 21.97 -5.10 8.98
N THR A 424 22.17 -4.72 10.25
CA THR A 424 23.42 -4.97 10.97
C THR A 424 23.63 -6.48 11.16
N PHE A 425 22.60 -7.21 11.56
CA PHE A 425 22.68 -8.67 11.78
C PHE A 425 22.97 -9.42 10.48
N VAL A 426 22.26 -9.06 9.41
CA VAL A 426 22.47 -9.61 8.06
C VAL A 426 23.88 -9.33 7.57
N SER A 427 24.38 -8.10 7.76
CA SER A 427 25.75 -7.72 7.39
C SER A 427 26.79 -8.65 8.04
N ILE A 428 26.71 -8.87 9.35
CA ILE A 428 27.65 -9.73 10.09
C ILE A 428 27.56 -11.18 9.58
N ILE A 429 26.35 -11.70 9.39
CA ILE A 429 26.14 -13.09 8.91
C ILE A 429 26.75 -13.28 7.53
N VAL A 430 26.48 -12.35 6.61
CA VAL A 430 27.03 -12.40 5.24
C VAL A 430 28.55 -12.40 5.26
N GLY A 431 29.16 -11.54 6.10
CA GLY A 431 30.60 -11.50 6.27
C GLY A 431 31.20 -12.81 6.81
N LEU A 432 30.54 -13.40 7.80
CA LEU A 432 30.97 -14.69 8.38
C LEU A 432 30.86 -15.85 7.37
N ILE A 433 29.73 -15.92 6.65
CA ILE A 433 29.52 -16.97 5.63
C ILE A 433 30.53 -16.82 4.49
N ALA A 434 30.71 -15.62 3.96
CA ALA A 434 31.65 -15.35 2.87
C ALA A 434 33.10 -15.65 3.25
N GLY A 435 33.47 -15.38 4.52
CA GLY A 435 34.79 -15.64 5.04
C GLY A 435 35.08 -17.09 5.46
N LEU A 436 34.05 -17.95 5.57
CA LEU A 436 34.18 -19.27 6.14
C LEU A 436 35.14 -20.19 5.36
N VAL A 437 34.97 -20.26 4.03
CA VAL A 437 35.79 -21.09 3.16
C VAL A 437 37.25 -20.63 3.12
N PRO A 438 37.53 -19.30 2.85
CA PRO A 438 38.92 -18.83 2.89
C PRO A 438 39.58 -18.97 4.25
N ALA A 439 38.86 -18.75 5.36
CA ALA A 439 39.37 -18.87 6.70
C ALA A 439 39.72 -20.37 7.05
N LYS A 440 38.88 -21.30 6.60
CA LYS A 440 39.15 -22.72 6.74
C LYS A 440 40.43 -23.09 5.98
N ASN A 441 40.56 -22.72 4.72
CA ASN A 441 41.74 -22.97 3.90
C ASN A 441 43.02 -22.40 4.54
N ALA A 442 42.96 -21.14 5.04
CA ALA A 442 44.07 -20.54 5.77
C ALA A 442 44.43 -21.34 7.01
N SER A 443 43.45 -21.89 7.71
CA SER A 443 43.66 -22.66 8.95
C SER A 443 44.27 -24.05 8.72
N GLU A 444 44.15 -24.62 7.53
CA GLU A 444 44.66 -25.94 7.14
C GLU A 444 46.07 -25.91 6.51
N LEU A 445 46.63 -24.71 6.22
CA LEU A 445 47.97 -24.55 5.67
C LEU A 445 49.02 -25.23 6.57
N LYS A 446 49.90 -26.05 6.01
CA LYS A 446 51.00 -26.67 6.73
C LYS A 446 52.15 -25.68 6.92
N PRO A 447 52.79 -25.57 8.11
CA PRO A 447 53.88 -24.62 8.36
C PRO A 447 55.03 -24.74 7.37
N VAL A 448 55.39 -26.00 7.00
CA VAL A 448 56.49 -26.27 6.08
C VAL A 448 56.22 -25.73 4.68
N ASP A 449 55.01 -25.97 4.16
CA ASP A 449 54.59 -25.52 2.82
C ASP A 449 54.45 -24.01 2.81
N ALA A 450 53.92 -23.41 3.88
CA ALA A 450 53.76 -21.95 3.98
C ALA A 450 55.08 -21.17 4.08
N LEU A 451 56.13 -21.76 4.68
CA LEU A 451 57.46 -21.14 4.77
C LEU A 451 58.29 -21.30 3.53
N ARG A 452 57.96 -22.28 2.68
CA ARG A 452 58.61 -22.55 1.39
C ARG A 452 58.08 -21.70 0.23
N TYR A 453 56.96 -21.06 0.47
CA TYR A 453 56.30 -20.19 -0.51
C TYR A 453 57.12 -18.90 -0.67
N GLU A 454 57.75 -18.72 -1.87
CA GLU A 454 58.40 -17.48 -2.27
C GLU A 454 57.41 -16.46 -2.79
#